data_b3fb92d027e1f4d459e411ba2adf3995
#
_entry.id   b3fb92d027e1f4d459e411ba2adf3995
#
_cell.length_a   1.000
_cell.length_b   1.000
_cell.length_c   1.000
_cell.angle_alpha   90.00
_cell.angle_beta   90.00
_cell.angle_gamma   90.00
#
_symmetry.space_group_name_H-M   'P 1'
#
loop_
_entity.id
_entity.type
_entity.pdbx_description
1 polymer ?
#
loop_
_entity_poly.entity_id
_entity_poly.type
_entity_poly.pdbx_seq_one_letter_code
_entity_poly.pdbx_strand_id
1 'polypeptide(L)'
;MRVAFLMAPKGVEQAELTEPWRAVTAAGGTPQLLSTRPGHILAFHHLEKADTFPVDGTVAESTVDDFDALVLPGGLANPDALRQDSRAVAFVRDFVAAGKPVASICHGPWMLVEADAVRGRTLTSYPSLRTDIRNAGGTWVDEQVAVDDSAPGTLITSRRPADVKAFCEALVHALLA
;
A
#
# COMPACT_ATOMS: atom_id res chain seq x y z
N MET A 1 -12.52 -10.71 -7.40
CA MET A 1 -11.92 -9.63 -6.60
C MET A 1 -10.46 -9.48 -7.03
N ARG A 2 -10.15 -8.39 -7.70
CA ARG A 2 -8.79 -8.09 -8.20
C ARG A 2 -8.14 -7.04 -7.31
N VAL A 3 -6.95 -7.31 -6.80
CA VAL A 3 -6.26 -6.44 -5.85
C VAL A 3 -4.93 -5.97 -6.44
N ALA A 4 -4.78 -4.67 -6.60
CA ALA A 4 -3.53 -4.07 -7.06
C ALA A 4 -2.51 -3.99 -5.91
N PHE A 5 -1.28 -4.41 -6.17
CA PHE A 5 -0.12 -4.22 -5.32
C PHE A 5 0.83 -3.27 -6.05
N LEU A 6 0.88 -2.02 -5.64
CA LEU A 6 1.66 -1.00 -6.34
C LEU A 6 3.01 -0.75 -5.65
N MET A 7 4.09 -0.87 -6.40
CA MET A 7 5.44 -0.65 -5.89
C MET A 7 6.43 -0.19 -6.97
N ALA A 8 7.50 0.44 -6.52
CA ALA A 8 8.62 0.83 -7.37
C ALA A 8 9.42 -0.40 -7.84
N PRO A 9 10.28 -0.26 -8.85
CA PRO A 9 11.10 -1.37 -9.37
C PRO A 9 12.03 -2.01 -8.35
N LYS A 10 12.33 -1.35 -7.23
CA LYS A 10 13.13 -1.92 -6.14
C LYS A 10 12.86 -1.22 -4.81
N GLY A 11 13.13 -1.92 -3.72
CA GLY A 11 13.11 -1.36 -2.39
C GLY A 11 11.92 -1.76 -1.52
N VAL A 12 10.98 -2.56 -2.02
CA VAL A 12 9.87 -3.08 -1.22
C VAL A 12 10.38 -4.06 -0.15
N GLU A 13 9.86 -3.96 1.06
CA GLU A 13 10.08 -4.99 2.10
C GLU A 13 9.35 -6.27 1.70
N GLN A 14 10.08 -7.38 1.55
CA GLN A 14 9.54 -8.61 0.96
C GLN A 14 8.32 -9.16 1.72
N ALA A 15 8.37 -9.20 3.04
CA ALA A 15 7.26 -9.73 3.84
C ALA A 15 5.97 -8.90 3.67
N GLU A 16 6.09 -7.60 3.44
CA GLU A 16 4.96 -6.69 3.23
C GLU A 16 4.33 -6.82 1.84
N LEU A 17 5.00 -7.48 0.91
CA LEU A 17 4.47 -7.93 -0.37
C LEU A 17 3.90 -9.34 -0.25
N THR A 18 4.72 -10.30 0.20
CA THR A 18 4.39 -11.73 0.08
C THR A 18 3.29 -12.19 1.04
N GLU A 19 3.24 -11.68 2.26
CA GLU A 19 2.21 -12.10 3.22
C GLU A 19 0.81 -11.58 2.85
N PRO A 20 0.61 -10.28 2.52
CA PRO A 20 -0.68 -9.82 2.03
C PRO A 20 -1.10 -10.47 0.71
N TRP A 21 -0.14 -10.75 -0.19
CA TRP A 21 -0.41 -11.48 -1.43
C TRP A 21 -1.01 -12.86 -1.17
N ARG A 22 -0.40 -13.61 -0.26
CA ARG A 22 -0.91 -14.93 0.16
C ARG A 22 -2.29 -14.83 0.81
N ALA A 23 -2.50 -13.84 1.68
CA ALA A 23 -3.77 -13.62 2.35
C ALA A 23 -4.90 -13.31 1.35
N VAL A 24 -4.66 -12.43 0.38
CA VAL A 24 -5.61 -12.12 -0.70
C VAL A 24 -5.93 -13.37 -1.53
N THR A 25 -4.90 -14.13 -1.91
CA THR A 25 -5.07 -15.37 -2.68
C THR A 25 -5.89 -16.40 -1.91
N ALA A 26 -5.59 -16.60 -0.62
CA ALA A 26 -6.32 -17.53 0.24
C ALA A 26 -7.79 -17.12 0.45
N ALA A 27 -8.09 -15.83 0.38
CA ALA A 27 -9.46 -15.30 0.42
C ALA A 27 -10.20 -15.36 -0.94
N GLY A 28 -9.60 -15.98 -1.97
CA GLY A 28 -10.20 -16.12 -3.31
C GLY A 28 -10.01 -14.88 -4.20
N GLY A 29 -9.17 -13.93 -3.80
CA GLY A 29 -8.81 -12.78 -4.61
C GLY A 29 -7.69 -13.08 -5.61
N THR A 30 -7.54 -12.19 -6.57
CA THR A 30 -6.49 -12.23 -7.60
C THR A 30 -5.59 -11.02 -7.42
N PRO A 31 -4.46 -11.15 -6.71
CA PRO A 31 -3.49 -10.07 -6.59
C PRO A 31 -2.75 -9.85 -7.90
N GLN A 32 -2.41 -8.60 -8.21
CA GLN A 32 -1.62 -8.20 -9.37
C GLN A 32 -0.55 -7.20 -8.97
N LEU A 33 0.69 -7.45 -9.36
CA LEU A 33 1.82 -6.58 -9.11
C LEU A 33 1.90 -5.50 -10.18
N LEU A 34 1.67 -4.27 -9.79
CA LEU A 34 1.84 -3.08 -10.62
C LEU A 34 3.14 -2.37 -10.26
N SER A 35 3.84 -1.87 -11.27
CA SER A 35 5.01 -1.03 -11.10
C SER A 35 5.03 0.12 -12.11
N THR A 36 6.04 0.97 -12.02
CA THR A 36 6.23 2.12 -12.92
C THR A 36 6.83 1.72 -14.28
N ARG A 37 7.36 0.49 -14.38
CA ARG A 37 7.89 -0.07 -15.63
C ARG A 37 7.71 -1.60 -15.66
N PRO A 38 7.69 -2.22 -16.84
CA PRO A 38 7.61 -3.67 -16.98
C PRO A 38 8.88 -4.37 -16.51
N GLY A 39 8.85 -5.70 -16.43
CA GLY A 39 9.95 -6.56 -16.07
C GLY A 39 9.81 -7.16 -14.68
N HIS A 40 10.75 -6.90 -13.80
CA HIS A 40 10.76 -7.43 -12.43
C HIS A 40 11.03 -6.32 -11.42
N ILE A 41 10.49 -6.49 -10.23
CA ILE A 41 10.89 -5.69 -9.06
C ILE A 41 11.89 -6.47 -8.23
N LEU A 42 12.74 -5.77 -7.48
CA LEU A 42 13.67 -6.33 -6.51
C LEU A 42 13.19 -5.98 -5.09
N ALA A 43 12.87 -7.00 -4.32
CA ALA A 43 12.52 -6.87 -2.91
C ALA A 43 13.75 -6.85 -2.00
N PHE A 44 13.53 -6.44 -0.76
CA PHE A 44 14.57 -6.33 0.26
C PHE A 44 14.11 -6.97 1.57
N HIS A 45 15.08 -7.45 2.35
CA HIS A 45 14.96 -7.69 3.78
C HIS A 45 15.70 -6.55 4.48
N HIS A 46 14.99 -5.52 4.89
CA HIS A 46 15.55 -4.26 5.38
C HIS A 46 16.49 -3.61 4.35
N LEU A 47 17.80 -3.70 4.52
CA LEU A 47 18.81 -3.12 3.62
C LEU A 47 19.45 -4.16 2.70
N GLU A 48 19.14 -5.43 2.86
CA GLU A 48 19.70 -6.52 2.07
C GLU A 48 18.79 -6.91 0.91
N LYS A 49 19.37 -7.15 -0.25
CA LYS A 49 18.63 -7.64 -1.42
C LYS A 49 18.00 -9.01 -1.13
N ALA A 50 16.76 -9.16 -1.52
CA ALA A 50 16.01 -10.40 -1.43
C ALA A 50 15.59 -10.89 -2.82
N ASP A 51 14.39 -11.44 -2.97
CA ASP A 51 13.92 -12.04 -4.21
C ASP A 51 13.47 -10.98 -5.24
N THR A 52 13.36 -11.41 -6.48
CA THR A 52 12.73 -10.65 -7.57
C THR A 52 11.34 -11.20 -7.86
N PHE A 53 10.42 -10.32 -8.29
CA PHE A 53 9.06 -10.69 -8.63
C PHE A 53 8.67 -10.09 -9.99
N PRO A 54 7.98 -10.85 -10.85
CA PRO A 54 7.54 -10.34 -12.15
C PRO A 54 6.47 -9.27 -11.98
N VAL A 55 6.53 -8.24 -12.80
CA VAL A 55 5.50 -7.20 -12.91
C VAL A 55 4.37 -7.70 -13.80
N ASP A 56 3.13 -7.68 -13.29
CA ASP A 56 1.94 -8.10 -14.05
C ASP A 56 1.43 -6.99 -14.97
N GLY A 57 1.63 -5.74 -14.59
CA GLY A 57 1.22 -4.58 -15.36
C GLY A 57 1.91 -3.31 -14.91
N THR A 58 1.84 -2.27 -15.74
CA THR A 58 2.34 -0.95 -15.36
C THR A 58 1.21 -0.04 -14.92
N VAL A 59 1.52 0.88 -14.00
CA VAL A 59 0.54 1.88 -13.55
C VAL A 59 0.08 2.78 -14.72
N ALA A 60 0.90 2.94 -15.74
CA ALA A 60 0.57 3.73 -16.93
C ALA A 60 -0.50 3.08 -17.82
N GLU A 61 -0.62 1.76 -17.77
CA GLU A 61 -1.55 0.95 -18.58
C GLU A 61 -2.75 0.44 -17.76
N SER A 62 -2.82 0.79 -16.49
CA SER A 62 -3.85 0.35 -15.56
C SER A 62 -4.78 1.50 -15.17
N THR A 63 -6.04 1.16 -14.90
CA THR A 63 -7.03 2.10 -14.37
C THR A 63 -7.55 1.61 -13.02
N VAL A 64 -8.11 2.53 -12.23
CA VAL A 64 -8.72 2.20 -10.94
C VAL A 64 -9.89 1.21 -11.11
N ASP A 65 -10.60 1.27 -12.23
CA ASP A 65 -11.73 0.39 -12.50
C ASP A 65 -11.34 -1.07 -12.71
N ASP A 66 -10.07 -1.34 -13.00
CA ASP A 66 -9.55 -2.69 -13.15
C ASP A 66 -9.46 -3.47 -11.82
N PHE A 67 -9.57 -2.78 -10.67
CA PHE A 67 -9.29 -3.35 -9.35
C PHE A 67 -10.36 -3.02 -8.33
N ASP A 68 -10.52 -3.91 -7.35
CA ASP A 68 -11.45 -3.76 -6.24
C ASP A 68 -10.79 -3.14 -4.99
N ALA A 69 -9.47 -3.31 -4.84
CA ALA A 69 -8.69 -2.75 -3.73
C ALA A 69 -7.23 -2.48 -4.13
N LEU A 70 -6.56 -1.64 -3.35
CA LEU A 70 -5.16 -1.28 -3.50
C LEU A 70 -4.35 -1.62 -2.25
N VAL A 71 -3.20 -2.26 -2.43
CA VAL A 71 -2.20 -2.49 -1.39
C VAL A 71 -0.93 -1.70 -1.71
N LEU A 72 -0.46 -0.94 -0.74
CA LEU A 72 0.77 -0.13 -0.79
C LEU A 72 1.76 -0.69 0.24
N PRO A 73 2.62 -1.64 -0.14
CA PRO A 73 3.67 -2.14 0.73
C PRO A 73 4.69 -1.05 1.07
N GLY A 74 5.49 -1.29 2.09
CA GLY A 74 6.54 -0.37 2.50
C GLY A 74 7.93 -0.75 1.97
N GLY A 75 8.87 -0.90 2.90
CA GLY A 75 10.29 -0.73 2.63
C GLY A 75 10.62 0.75 2.57
N LEU A 76 11.88 1.12 2.77
CA LEU A 76 12.27 2.53 2.77
C LEU A 76 12.33 3.09 1.35
N ALA A 77 13.05 2.43 0.46
CA ALA A 77 13.33 2.94 -0.89
C ALA A 77 12.13 2.83 -1.84
N ASN A 78 11.22 1.88 -1.62
CA ASN A 78 10.06 1.68 -2.47
C ASN A 78 9.13 2.91 -2.50
N PRO A 79 8.51 3.33 -1.40
CA PRO A 79 7.62 4.49 -1.45
C PRO A 79 8.37 5.80 -1.68
N ASP A 80 9.64 5.90 -1.28
CA ASP A 80 10.46 7.07 -1.59
C ASP A 80 10.63 7.28 -3.10
N ALA A 81 10.93 6.22 -3.84
CA ALA A 81 11.01 6.28 -5.29
C ALA A 81 9.62 6.44 -5.94
N LEU A 82 8.63 5.69 -5.47
CA LEU A 82 7.29 5.65 -6.05
C LEU A 82 6.57 7.01 -5.95
N ARG A 83 6.75 7.75 -4.86
CA ARG A 83 6.14 9.07 -4.65
C ARG A 83 6.61 10.14 -5.63
N GLN A 84 7.70 9.90 -6.34
CA GLN A 84 8.23 10.81 -7.38
C GLN A 84 7.60 10.54 -8.75
N ASP A 85 6.91 9.42 -8.93
CA ASP A 85 6.20 9.09 -10.18
C ASP A 85 4.79 9.68 -10.14
N SER A 86 4.51 10.66 -11.00
CA SER A 86 3.24 11.37 -11.03
C SER A 86 2.04 10.49 -11.39
N ARG A 87 2.26 9.41 -12.18
CA ARG A 87 1.21 8.46 -12.56
C ARG A 87 0.86 7.55 -11.39
N ALA A 88 1.88 7.10 -10.64
CA ALA A 88 1.67 6.32 -9.43
C ALA A 88 0.91 7.13 -8.37
N VAL A 89 1.28 8.39 -8.16
CA VAL A 89 0.59 9.30 -7.24
C VAL A 89 -0.86 9.54 -7.67
N ALA A 90 -1.09 9.80 -8.96
CA ALA A 90 -2.44 9.96 -9.51
C ALA A 90 -3.28 8.70 -9.32
N PHE A 91 -2.72 7.52 -9.58
CA PHE A 91 -3.41 6.25 -9.39
C PHE A 91 -3.88 6.04 -7.94
N VAL A 92 -3.02 6.35 -6.95
CA VAL A 92 -3.38 6.28 -5.53
C VAL A 92 -4.49 7.28 -5.19
N ARG A 93 -4.38 8.52 -5.68
CA ARG A 93 -5.39 9.56 -5.48
C ARG A 93 -6.75 9.15 -6.04
N ASP A 94 -6.75 8.63 -7.26
CA ASP A 94 -7.97 8.20 -7.94
C ASP A 94 -8.62 7.00 -7.24
N PHE A 95 -7.79 6.09 -6.69
CA PHE A 95 -8.27 4.95 -5.90
C PHE A 95 -9.01 5.39 -4.64
N VAL A 96 -8.42 6.34 -3.89
CA VAL A 96 -9.06 6.92 -2.70
C VAL A 96 -10.33 7.68 -3.08
N ALA A 97 -10.30 8.47 -4.16
CA ALA A 97 -11.45 9.23 -4.65
C ALA A 97 -12.60 8.32 -5.12
N ALA A 98 -12.28 7.13 -5.64
CA ALA A 98 -13.28 6.12 -6.02
C ALA A 98 -13.95 5.43 -4.81
N GLY A 99 -13.49 5.70 -3.59
CA GLY A 99 -14.04 5.11 -2.37
C GLY A 99 -13.77 3.61 -2.25
N LYS A 100 -12.72 3.11 -2.91
CA LYS A 100 -12.31 1.71 -2.82
C LYS A 100 -11.36 1.48 -1.65
N PRO A 101 -11.30 0.27 -1.05
CA PRO A 101 -10.40 -0.04 0.04
C PRO A 101 -8.93 0.17 -0.35
N VAL A 102 -8.18 0.83 0.53
CA VAL A 102 -6.73 1.00 0.42
C VAL A 102 -6.06 0.51 1.69
N ALA A 103 -5.08 -0.37 1.54
CA ALA A 103 -4.28 -0.89 2.64
C ALA A 103 -2.81 -0.51 2.46
N SER A 104 -2.18 0.05 3.49
CA SER A 104 -0.79 0.51 3.42
C SER A 104 -0.03 0.18 4.71
N ILE A 105 1.21 -0.23 4.59
CA ILE A 105 2.02 -0.66 5.74
C ILE A 105 3.39 0.00 5.74
N CYS A 106 3.94 0.22 6.94
CA CYS A 106 5.30 0.68 7.18
C CYS A 106 5.54 2.08 6.59
N HIS A 107 6.41 2.22 5.59
CA HIS A 107 6.65 3.48 4.87
C HIS A 107 5.68 3.69 3.69
N GLY A 108 4.84 2.70 3.36
CA GLY A 108 3.84 2.81 2.30
C GLY A 108 2.95 4.06 2.40
N PRO A 109 2.52 4.50 3.60
CA PRO A 109 1.73 5.73 3.75
C PRO A 109 2.35 7.03 3.23
N TRP A 110 3.65 7.08 2.90
CA TRP A 110 4.20 8.21 2.13
C TRP A 110 3.47 8.44 0.81
N MET A 111 2.99 7.36 0.17
CA MET A 111 2.18 7.49 -1.04
C MET A 111 0.83 8.17 -0.77
N LEU A 112 0.24 7.90 0.39
CA LEU A 112 -1.00 8.57 0.81
C LEU A 112 -0.77 10.05 1.13
N VAL A 113 0.37 10.38 1.74
CA VAL A 113 0.78 11.77 2.00
C VAL A 113 0.94 12.52 0.67
N GLU A 114 1.68 11.94 -0.29
CA GLU A 114 1.93 12.54 -1.60
C GLU A 114 0.64 12.72 -2.42
N ALA A 115 -0.31 11.80 -2.28
CA ALA A 115 -1.60 11.84 -2.94
C ALA A 115 -2.63 12.79 -2.27
N ASP A 116 -2.26 13.49 -1.18
CA ASP A 116 -3.16 14.29 -0.30
C ASP A 116 -4.37 13.46 0.21
N ALA A 117 -4.12 12.22 0.56
CA ALA A 117 -5.16 11.23 0.92
C ALA A 117 -5.25 10.96 2.43
N VAL A 118 -4.49 11.68 3.27
CA VAL A 118 -4.48 11.47 4.73
C VAL A 118 -5.26 12.53 5.50
N ARG A 119 -5.61 13.64 4.87
CA ARG A 119 -6.31 14.75 5.52
C ARG A 119 -7.63 14.31 6.14
N GLY A 120 -7.77 14.53 7.46
CA GLY A 120 -8.95 14.15 8.21
C GLY A 120 -9.10 12.64 8.49
N ARG A 121 -8.13 11.81 8.08
CA ARG A 121 -8.11 10.37 8.33
C ARG A 121 -7.29 10.04 9.57
N THR A 122 -7.66 8.96 10.25
CA THR A 122 -6.87 8.37 11.34
C THR A 122 -6.10 7.17 10.80
N LEU A 123 -4.78 7.19 10.94
CA LEU A 123 -3.93 6.13 10.40
C LEU A 123 -2.67 5.93 11.23
N THR A 124 -2.02 4.80 11.01
CA THR A 124 -0.68 4.51 11.53
C THR A 124 0.30 4.30 10.39
N SER A 125 1.56 4.17 10.73
CA SER A 125 2.67 3.96 9.79
C SER A 125 3.91 3.52 10.54
N TYR A 126 5.01 3.27 9.82
CA TYR A 126 6.31 3.27 10.46
C TYR A 126 6.49 4.59 11.23
N PRO A 127 6.97 4.56 12.49
CA PRO A 127 6.94 5.74 13.36
C PRO A 127 7.68 6.97 12.84
N SER A 128 8.64 6.80 11.93
CA SER A 128 9.37 7.92 11.32
C SER A 128 8.50 8.81 10.44
N LEU A 129 7.34 8.33 9.97
CA LEU A 129 6.40 9.09 9.15
C LEU A 129 5.39 9.91 9.98
N ARG A 130 5.40 9.78 11.29
CA ARG A 130 4.42 10.43 12.18
C ARG A 130 4.27 11.93 11.93
N THR A 131 5.39 12.63 11.83
CA THR A 131 5.40 14.08 11.60
C THR A 131 4.89 14.42 10.20
N ASP A 132 5.27 13.65 9.18
CA ASP A 132 4.83 13.85 7.80
C ASP A 132 3.31 13.72 7.68
N ILE A 133 2.75 12.67 8.30
CA ILE A 133 1.30 12.43 8.32
C ILE A 133 0.55 13.55 9.04
N ARG A 134 1.03 13.99 10.20
CA ARG A 134 0.43 15.11 10.94
C ARG A 134 0.49 16.42 10.15
N ASN A 135 1.61 16.72 9.53
CA ASN A 135 1.76 17.91 8.70
C ASN A 135 0.86 17.87 7.47
N ALA A 136 0.56 16.69 6.94
CA ALA A 136 -0.38 16.50 5.85
C ALA A 136 -1.87 16.51 6.29
N GLY A 137 -2.15 16.72 7.58
CA GLY A 137 -3.49 16.83 8.13
C GLY A 137 -4.12 15.52 8.61
N GLY A 138 -3.36 14.44 8.71
CA GLY A 138 -3.80 13.17 9.27
C GLY A 138 -3.66 13.10 10.79
N THR A 139 -4.42 12.22 11.42
CA THR A 139 -4.28 11.86 12.84
C THR A 139 -3.47 10.57 12.93
N TRP A 140 -2.23 10.65 13.39
CA TRP A 140 -1.38 9.49 13.55
C TRP A 140 -1.58 8.81 14.90
N VAL A 141 -1.78 7.50 14.90
CA VAL A 141 -1.92 6.66 16.10
C VAL A 141 -0.85 5.56 16.11
N ASP A 142 -0.37 5.20 17.29
CA ASP A 142 0.60 4.11 17.46
C ASP A 142 -0.13 2.80 17.77
N GLU A 143 -0.73 2.22 16.72
CA GLU A 143 -1.47 0.97 16.82
C GLU A 143 -0.93 -0.06 15.82
N GLN A 144 -1.08 -1.33 16.16
CA GLN A 144 -0.67 -2.45 15.28
C GLN A 144 -1.39 -2.40 13.93
N VAL A 145 -2.66 -2.08 13.95
CA VAL A 145 -3.49 -1.83 12.77
C VAL A 145 -4.48 -0.72 13.09
N ALA A 146 -4.60 0.24 12.19
CA ALA A 146 -5.63 1.26 12.22
C ALA A 146 -6.56 1.05 11.03
N VAL A 147 -7.86 1.05 11.27
CA VAL A 147 -8.91 0.99 10.25
C VAL A 147 -9.73 2.26 10.34
N ASP A 148 -9.79 3.01 9.27
CA ASP A 148 -10.53 4.27 9.21
C ASP A 148 -11.61 4.20 8.13
N ASP A 149 -12.85 4.31 8.55
CA ASP A 149 -14.06 4.35 7.71
C ASP A 149 -14.76 5.73 7.79
N SER A 150 -14.06 6.76 8.26
CA SER A 150 -14.60 8.11 8.42
C SER A 150 -14.88 8.85 7.11
N ALA A 151 -14.35 8.36 6.01
CA ALA A 151 -14.57 8.86 4.65
C ALA A 151 -14.86 7.71 3.70
N PRO A 152 -15.35 7.98 2.48
CA PRO A 152 -15.54 6.93 1.47
C PRO A 152 -14.27 6.11 1.24
N GLY A 153 -14.42 4.79 1.26
CA GLY A 153 -13.31 3.84 1.16
C GLY A 153 -12.60 3.59 2.48
N THR A 154 -12.54 2.32 2.86
CA THR A 154 -11.81 1.88 4.07
C THR A 154 -10.32 2.10 3.88
N LEU A 155 -9.68 2.79 4.82
CA LEU A 155 -8.23 2.91 4.89
C LEU A 155 -7.68 2.01 6.00
N ILE A 156 -6.83 1.06 5.64
CA ILE A 156 -6.19 0.12 6.56
C ILE A 156 -4.71 0.42 6.61
N THR A 157 -4.15 0.64 7.80
CA THR A 157 -2.72 0.91 7.93
C THR A 157 -2.09 0.13 9.08
N SER A 158 -0.80 -0.22 8.93
CA SER A 158 0.02 -0.88 9.95
C SER A 158 1.45 -0.31 9.95
N ARG A 159 2.22 -0.62 11.01
CA ARG A 159 3.49 0.09 11.28
C ARG A 159 4.72 -0.54 10.66
N ARG A 160 4.80 -1.88 10.62
CA ARG A 160 6.06 -2.61 10.35
C ARG A 160 5.82 -4.08 10.03
N PRO A 161 6.83 -4.82 9.57
CA PRO A 161 6.69 -6.25 9.26
C PRO A 161 6.12 -7.11 10.41
N ALA A 162 6.43 -6.78 11.67
CA ALA A 162 5.90 -7.51 12.82
C ALA A 162 4.37 -7.40 12.95
N ASP A 163 3.75 -6.40 12.34
CA ASP A 163 2.30 -6.17 12.36
C ASP A 163 1.58 -6.81 11.16
N VAL A 164 2.31 -7.44 10.22
CA VAL A 164 1.77 -7.91 8.95
C VAL A 164 0.60 -8.88 9.08
N LYS A 165 0.58 -9.69 10.15
CA LYS A 165 -0.53 -10.62 10.39
C LYS A 165 -1.84 -9.87 10.63
N ALA A 166 -1.86 -8.91 11.55
CA ALA A 166 -3.05 -8.11 11.83
C ALA A 166 -3.46 -7.25 10.61
N PHE A 167 -2.48 -6.75 9.86
CA PHE A 167 -2.70 -6.06 8.60
C PHE A 167 -3.42 -6.94 7.58
N CYS A 168 -2.98 -8.18 7.38
CA CYS A 168 -3.62 -9.13 6.47
C CYS A 168 -5.04 -9.49 6.89
N GLU A 169 -5.28 -9.68 8.20
CA GLU A 169 -6.62 -9.98 8.73
C GLU A 169 -7.59 -8.83 8.44
N ALA A 170 -7.18 -7.57 8.69
CA ALA A 170 -7.98 -6.39 8.40
C ALA A 170 -8.22 -6.20 6.89
N LEU A 171 -7.20 -6.41 6.05
CA LEU A 171 -7.31 -6.34 4.61
C LEU A 171 -8.35 -7.35 4.09
N VAL A 172 -8.24 -8.62 4.49
CA VAL A 172 -9.18 -9.67 4.06
C VAL A 172 -10.59 -9.35 4.54
N HIS A 173 -10.76 -8.86 5.77
CA HIS A 173 -12.06 -8.46 6.27
C HIS A 173 -12.70 -7.37 5.38
N ALA A 174 -11.96 -6.33 5.03
CA ALA A 174 -12.47 -5.26 4.16
C ALA A 174 -12.76 -5.72 2.72
N LEU A 175 -12.05 -6.73 2.24
CA LEU A 175 -12.28 -7.30 0.90
C LEU A 175 -13.55 -8.17 0.85
N LEU A 176 -13.98 -8.73 1.97
CA LEU A 176 -15.14 -9.64 2.05
C LEU A 176 -16.41 -8.94 2.56
N ALA A 177 -16.28 -7.69 3.00
CA ALA A 177 -17.41 -6.87 3.46
C ALA A 177 -18.24 -6.33 2.27
#